data_d4c6b3710863ee0d47907afa39c0b895
#
_entry.id   d4c6b3710863ee0d47907afa39c0b895
#
_cell.length_a   1.000
_cell.length_b   1.000
_cell.length_c   1.000
_cell.angle_alpha   90.00
_cell.angle_beta   90.00
_cell.angle_gamma   90.00
#
_symmetry.space_group_name_H-M   'P 1'
#
loop_
_entity.id
_entity.type
_entity.pdbx_description
1 polymer ?
#
loop_
_entity_poly.entity_id
_entity_poly.type
_entity_poly.pdbx_seq_one_letter_code
_entity_poly.pdbx_strand_id
1 'polypeptide(L)'
;MRIVFLDRKTLGEDIDLSGFERFGEVVMYDFTTPEEMPERVRDADILILNKAQVNEQTCGGAEHLKLVCVTATGTNNLDKDFLDRKGIAWRNVAGYSTESVVQHTFAMLFYLLEHLPYYDHYVKSGAYINDSTFTHFERHFHELHGMKWGIIGLGAIGSRVGEVARCFGCEVQYYSTSGRNHSARFSEVDFDTLLATSDIISVHAPLNEKTKGLMNREAFRKMKPSSIFINVGRGPIVVESDLRDALNEGDISAAGLDVLDTEPMAADNPLREVRDPEKFLITPHIAWATVEARRRLMKIIEGQVEEFVDSFR
;
A
#
# COMPACT_ATOMS: atom_id res chain seq x y z
N MET A 1 -33.48 -1.08 -2.37
CA MET A 1 -32.53 -0.22 -1.62
C MET A 1 -31.82 0.70 -2.59
N ARG A 2 -31.30 1.81 -2.10
CA ARG A 2 -30.45 2.71 -2.90
C ARG A 2 -29.00 2.57 -2.49
N ILE A 3 -28.15 2.13 -3.44
CA ILE A 3 -26.73 1.86 -3.26
C ILE A 3 -25.96 2.98 -3.94
N VAL A 4 -25.08 3.66 -3.21
CA VAL A 4 -24.32 4.79 -3.72
C VAL A 4 -22.82 4.49 -3.66
N PHE A 5 -22.16 4.51 -4.82
CA PHE A 5 -20.70 4.51 -4.94
C PHE A 5 -20.20 5.96 -4.94
N LEU A 6 -19.29 6.29 -4.01
CA LEU A 6 -18.85 7.68 -3.81
C LEU A 6 -17.53 8.04 -4.52
N ASP A 7 -16.72 7.03 -4.86
CA ASP A 7 -15.41 7.21 -5.47
C ASP A 7 -15.09 6.05 -6.45
N ARG A 8 -16.06 5.79 -7.35
CA ARG A 8 -16.05 4.69 -8.33
C ARG A 8 -14.76 4.64 -9.16
N LYS A 9 -14.20 5.80 -9.49
CA LYS A 9 -12.97 5.90 -10.29
C LYS A 9 -11.77 5.18 -9.63
N THR A 10 -11.78 5.03 -8.31
CA THR A 10 -10.72 4.29 -7.60
C THR A 10 -10.73 2.79 -7.92
N LEU A 11 -11.83 2.25 -8.45
CA LEU A 11 -11.97 0.84 -8.82
C LEU A 11 -11.48 0.53 -10.23
N GLY A 12 -11.30 1.56 -11.08
CA GLY A 12 -10.98 1.42 -12.50
C GLY A 12 -12.21 1.10 -13.38
N GLU A 13 -12.09 1.38 -14.67
CA GLU A 13 -13.21 1.22 -15.62
C GLU A 13 -13.45 -0.23 -16.07
N ASP A 14 -12.47 -1.08 -15.87
CA ASP A 14 -12.43 -2.49 -16.28
C ASP A 14 -13.10 -3.45 -15.26
N ILE A 15 -13.72 -2.92 -14.21
CA ILE A 15 -14.43 -3.69 -13.19
C ILE A 15 -15.93 -3.60 -13.43
N ASP A 16 -16.55 -4.77 -13.63
CA ASP A 16 -18.00 -4.90 -13.73
C ASP A 16 -18.67 -4.76 -12.36
N LEU A 17 -19.60 -3.83 -12.25
CA LEU A 17 -20.38 -3.53 -11.04
C LEU A 17 -21.88 -3.81 -11.22
N SER A 18 -22.29 -4.37 -12.37
CA SER A 18 -23.71 -4.63 -12.68
C SER A 18 -24.37 -5.60 -11.70
N GLY A 19 -23.59 -6.45 -11.04
CA GLY A 19 -24.10 -7.37 -10.00
C GLY A 19 -24.81 -6.68 -8.84
N PHE A 20 -24.54 -5.40 -8.60
CA PHE A 20 -25.19 -4.63 -7.53
C PHE A 20 -26.62 -4.21 -7.86
N GLU A 21 -27.01 -4.15 -9.15
CA GLU A 21 -28.35 -3.76 -9.61
C GLU A 21 -29.46 -4.69 -9.08
N ARG A 22 -29.12 -5.96 -8.79
CA ARG A 22 -30.07 -6.93 -8.20
C ARG A 22 -30.55 -6.56 -6.80
N PHE A 23 -29.82 -5.68 -6.10
CA PHE A 23 -30.17 -5.24 -4.73
C PHE A 23 -30.98 -3.94 -4.70
N GLY A 24 -31.08 -3.24 -5.84
CA GLY A 24 -31.89 -2.01 -5.95
C GLY A 24 -31.30 -0.99 -6.92
N GLU A 25 -31.64 0.27 -6.70
CA GLU A 25 -31.11 1.39 -7.47
C GLU A 25 -29.63 1.61 -7.18
N VAL A 26 -28.78 1.68 -8.20
CA VAL A 26 -27.35 1.92 -8.08
C VAL A 26 -26.99 3.29 -8.64
N VAL A 27 -26.42 4.15 -7.81
CA VAL A 27 -25.92 5.47 -8.21
C VAL A 27 -24.39 5.48 -8.05
N MET A 28 -23.68 5.93 -9.10
CA MET A 28 -22.22 5.92 -9.11
C MET A 28 -21.67 7.33 -9.33
N TYR A 29 -20.79 7.77 -8.42
CA TYR A 29 -20.01 8.99 -8.58
C TYR A 29 -18.54 8.60 -8.73
N ASP A 30 -17.86 9.19 -9.70
CA ASP A 30 -16.45 8.93 -9.99
C ASP A 30 -15.56 9.43 -8.84
N PHE A 31 -15.91 10.59 -8.29
CA PHE A 31 -15.25 11.22 -7.16
C PHE A 31 -16.28 12.03 -6.38
N THR A 32 -16.15 12.10 -5.05
CA THR A 32 -17.03 12.88 -4.17
C THR A 32 -16.20 13.71 -3.21
N THR A 33 -16.39 15.03 -3.27
CA THR A 33 -15.76 15.96 -2.30
C THR A 33 -16.50 15.94 -0.96
N PRO A 34 -15.87 16.39 0.14
CA PRO A 34 -16.54 16.48 1.44
C PRO A 34 -17.81 17.36 1.39
N GLU A 35 -17.82 18.42 0.56
CA GLU A 35 -18.93 19.35 0.40
C GLU A 35 -20.13 18.72 -0.33
N GLU A 36 -19.87 17.81 -1.26
CA GLU A 36 -20.90 17.07 -2.02
C GLU A 36 -21.50 15.90 -1.24
N MET A 37 -20.79 15.40 -0.22
CA MET A 37 -21.19 14.22 0.56
C MET A 37 -22.63 14.34 1.10
N PRO A 38 -23.03 15.42 1.81
CA PRO A 38 -24.36 15.49 2.42
C PRO A 38 -25.52 15.35 1.43
N GLU A 39 -25.36 15.85 0.20
CA GLU A 39 -26.36 15.72 -0.85
C GLU A 39 -26.40 14.29 -1.41
N ARG A 40 -25.23 13.73 -1.72
CA ARG A 40 -25.11 12.42 -2.38
C ARG A 40 -25.52 11.25 -1.51
N VAL A 41 -25.36 11.37 -0.19
CA VAL A 41 -25.69 10.30 0.77
C VAL A 41 -27.09 10.38 1.35
N ARG A 42 -27.84 11.49 1.12
CA ARG A 42 -29.13 11.79 1.77
C ARG A 42 -30.12 10.63 1.73
N ASP A 43 -30.31 10.05 0.56
CA ASP A 43 -31.30 9.00 0.31
C ASP A 43 -30.65 7.60 0.16
N ALA A 44 -29.39 7.44 0.55
CA ALA A 44 -28.67 6.19 0.44
C ALA A 44 -29.04 5.23 1.57
N ASP A 45 -29.33 3.98 1.25
CA ASP A 45 -29.41 2.86 2.20
C ASP A 45 -28.01 2.24 2.44
N ILE A 46 -27.19 2.18 1.38
CA ILE A 46 -25.86 1.54 1.39
C ILE A 46 -24.85 2.46 0.71
N LEU A 47 -23.72 2.72 1.36
CA LEU A 47 -22.58 3.40 0.76
C LEU A 47 -21.47 2.42 0.45
N ILE A 48 -20.87 2.56 -0.74
CA ILE A 48 -19.65 1.86 -1.15
C ILE A 48 -18.60 2.92 -1.48
N LEU A 49 -17.47 2.88 -0.79
CA LEU A 49 -16.46 3.94 -0.87
C LEU A 49 -15.05 3.40 -0.58
N ASN A 50 -14.04 4.16 -0.99
CA ASN A 50 -12.63 3.87 -0.72
C ASN A 50 -12.00 4.94 0.19
N LYS A 51 -12.04 6.21 -0.21
CA LYS A 51 -11.35 7.32 0.46
C LYS A 51 -12.29 8.37 1.05
N ALA A 52 -13.55 8.43 0.62
CA ALA A 52 -14.52 9.38 1.15
C ALA A 52 -14.63 9.25 2.68
N GLN A 53 -14.64 10.39 3.38
CA GLN A 53 -14.72 10.42 4.83
C GLN A 53 -16.17 10.22 5.29
N VAL A 54 -16.40 9.33 6.24
CA VAL A 54 -17.71 9.07 6.84
C VAL A 54 -17.69 9.49 8.30
N ASN A 55 -18.40 10.56 8.60
CA ASN A 55 -18.51 11.14 9.94
C ASN A 55 -19.81 11.94 10.07
N GLU A 56 -20.03 12.59 11.21
CA GLU A 56 -21.22 13.41 11.49
C GLU A 56 -21.43 14.55 10.46
N GLN A 57 -20.34 15.17 9.97
CA GLN A 57 -20.44 16.30 9.03
C GLN A 57 -20.86 15.83 7.64
N THR A 58 -20.35 14.67 7.20
CA THR A 58 -20.58 14.15 5.84
C THR A 58 -21.83 13.30 5.72
N CYS A 59 -22.22 12.57 6.77
CA CYS A 59 -23.31 11.59 6.76
C CYS A 59 -24.37 11.80 7.84
N GLY A 60 -24.28 12.85 8.66
CA GLY A 60 -25.23 13.09 9.78
C GLY A 60 -26.68 13.21 9.35
N GLY A 61 -26.93 13.72 8.13
CA GLY A 61 -28.28 13.86 7.54
C GLY A 61 -28.75 12.65 6.71
N ALA A 62 -28.01 11.57 6.64
CA ALA A 62 -28.38 10.36 5.89
C ALA A 62 -29.28 9.46 6.76
N GLU A 63 -30.56 9.77 6.83
CA GLU A 63 -31.53 9.11 7.73
C GLU A 63 -31.82 7.65 7.35
N HIS A 64 -31.62 7.27 6.09
CA HIS A 64 -31.86 5.92 5.57
C HIS A 64 -30.62 5.03 5.56
N LEU A 65 -29.44 5.58 5.87
CA LEU A 65 -28.17 4.85 5.77
C LEU A 65 -28.09 3.74 6.82
N LYS A 66 -27.85 2.53 6.35
CA LYS A 66 -27.80 1.30 7.17
C LYS A 66 -26.46 0.56 7.08
N LEU A 67 -25.76 0.68 5.94
CA LEU A 67 -24.50 -0.03 5.72
C LEU A 67 -23.50 0.86 4.99
N VAL A 68 -22.23 0.79 5.45
CA VAL A 68 -21.07 1.37 4.79
C VAL A 68 -20.07 0.26 4.45
N CYS A 69 -19.78 0.05 3.18
CA CYS A 69 -18.75 -0.88 2.70
C CYS A 69 -17.52 -0.12 2.21
N VAL A 70 -16.38 -0.37 2.85
CA VAL A 70 -15.10 0.22 2.45
C VAL A 70 -14.37 -0.72 1.49
N THR A 71 -14.08 -0.25 0.27
CA THR A 71 -13.35 -1.00 -0.76
C THR A 71 -11.83 -1.01 -0.48
N ALA A 72 -11.46 -1.25 0.78
CA ALA A 72 -10.08 -1.30 1.25
C ALA A 72 -9.95 -2.15 2.52
N THR A 73 -8.72 -2.47 2.90
CA THR A 73 -8.42 -3.08 4.21
C THR A 73 -8.43 -2.02 5.33
N GLY A 74 -7.86 -0.84 5.07
CA GLY A 74 -7.82 0.27 6.04
C GLY A 74 -9.19 0.94 6.18
N THR A 75 -9.51 1.41 7.38
CA THR A 75 -10.79 2.07 7.74
C THR A 75 -10.56 3.42 8.42
N ASN A 76 -9.44 4.07 8.14
CA ASN A 76 -9.06 5.35 8.76
C ASN A 76 -9.99 6.52 8.36
N ASN A 77 -10.78 6.33 7.31
CA ASN A 77 -11.79 7.27 6.80
C ASN A 77 -13.17 7.09 7.43
N LEU A 78 -13.34 6.16 8.38
CA LEU A 78 -14.59 5.95 9.11
C LEU A 78 -14.49 6.48 10.54
N ASP A 79 -15.41 7.37 10.93
CA ASP A 79 -15.71 7.66 12.33
C ASP A 79 -16.63 6.55 12.87
N LYS A 80 -16.00 5.57 13.51
CA LYS A 80 -16.71 4.38 14.02
C LYS A 80 -17.65 4.71 15.16
N ASP A 81 -17.29 5.67 16.01
CA ASP A 81 -18.12 6.10 17.12
C ASP A 81 -19.41 6.77 16.60
N PHE A 82 -19.30 7.54 15.51
CA PHE A 82 -20.47 8.08 14.80
C PHE A 82 -21.36 6.96 14.24
N LEU A 83 -20.76 5.99 13.52
CA LEU A 83 -21.50 4.87 12.92
C LEU A 83 -22.23 4.04 13.98
N ASP A 84 -21.54 3.73 15.09
CA ASP A 84 -22.12 2.96 16.20
C ASP A 84 -23.27 3.72 16.87
N ARG A 85 -23.14 5.05 17.11
CA ARG A 85 -24.22 5.87 17.67
C ARG A 85 -25.45 5.92 16.77
N LYS A 86 -25.27 5.91 15.45
CA LYS A 86 -26.35 5.93 14.45
C LYS A 86 -26.91 4.55 14.14
N GLY A 87 -26.32 3.47 14.67
CA GLY A 87 -26.70 2.09 14.36
C GLY A 87 -26.40 1.69 12.91
N ILE A 88 -25.42 2.34 12.28
CA ILE A 88 -25.01 2.07 10.90
C ILE A 88 -23.95 0.98 10.91
N ALA A 89 -24.23 -0.15 10.26
CA ALA A 89 -23.25 -1.21 10.09
C ALA A 89 -22.12 -0.80 9.14
N TRP A 90 -20.92 -1.27 9.38
CA TRP A 90 -19.82 -1.06 8.44
C TRP A 90 -19.05 -2.35 8.18
N ARG A 91 -18.48 -2.46 6.98
CA ARG A 91 -17.67 -3.59 6.53
C ARG A 91 -16.45 -3.06 5.79
N ASN A 92 -15.36 -3.80 5.88
CA ASN A 92 -14.17 -3.62 5.04
C ASN A 92 -13.74 -4.96 4.47
N VAL A 93 -12.68 -4.98 3.66
CA VAL A 93 -12.18 -6.23 3.06
C VAL A 93 -10.71 -6.41 3.39
N ALA A 94 -10.39 -7.41 4.21
CA ALA A 94 -9.03 -7.80 4.52
C ALA A 94 -8.54 -8.92 3.59
N GLY A 95 -7.26 -8.94 3.28
CA GLY A 95 -6.60 -10.05 2.59
C GLY A 95 -6.84 -10.16 1.07
N TYR A 96 -7.70 -9.34 0.47
CA TYR A 96 -8.03 -9.42 -0.95
C TYR A 96 -6.84 -9.12 -1.88
N SER A 97 -5.91 -8.30 -1.43
CA SER A 97 -4.78 -7.80 -2.22
C SER A 97 -3.43 -8.38 -1.81
N THR A 98 -3.39 -9.37 -0.93
CA THR A 98 -2.12 -9.91 -0.40
C THR A 98 -1.14 -10.25 -1.52
N GLU A 99 -1.54 -11.06 -2.50
CA GLU A 99 -0.65 -11.48 -3.60
C GLU A 99 -0.26 -10.30 -4.51
N SER A 100 -1.17 -9.33 -4.72
CA SER A 100 -0.88 -8.10 -5.48
C SER A 100 0.22 -7.27 -4.81
N VAL A 101 0.10 -7.04 -3.49
CA VAL A 101 1.10 -6.26 -2.74
C VAL A 101 2.45 -6.98 -2.67
N VAL A 102 2.44 -8.31 -2.51
CA VAL A 102 3.66 -9.12 -2.56
C VAL A 102 4.35 -8.97 -3.91
N GLN A 103 3.62 -9.17 -5.01
CA GLN A 103 4.14 -9.02 -6.37
C GLN A 103 4.75 -7.62 -6.58
N HIS A 104 4.05 -6.57 -6.15
CA HIS A 104 4.52 -5.19 -6.30
C HIS A 104 5.76 -4.90 -5.47
N THR A 105 5.86 -5.46 -4.25
CA THR A 105 7.07 -5.36 -3.40
C THR A 105 8.30 -5.91 -4.13
N PHE A 106 8.18 -7.08 -4.76
CA PHE A 106 9.26 -7.67 -5.54
C PHE A 106 9.53 -6.91 -6.85
N ALA A 107 8.50 -6.40 -7.52
CA ALA A 107 8.67 -5.57 -8.71
C ALA A 107 9.47 -4.30 -8.40
N MET A 108 9.16 -3.61 -7.29
CA MET A 108 9.93 -2.45 -6.82
C MET A 108 11.37 -2.83 -6.47
N LEU A 109 11.55 -3.97 -5.77
CA LEU A 109 12.89 -4.44 -5.42
C LEU A 109 13.73 -4.70 -6.66
N PHE A 110 13.24 -5.48 -7.62
CA PHE A 110 14.00 -5.81 -8.83
C PHE A 110 14.28 -4.58 -9.71
N TYR A 111 13.34 -3.63 -9.77
CA TYR A 111 13.57 -2.37 -10.47
C TYR A 111 14.81 -1.64 -9.93
N LEU A 112 14.95 -1.58 -8.60
CA LEU A 112 16.06 -0.91 -7.92
C LEU A 112 17.33 -1.76 -7.91
N LEU A 113 17.24 -3.03 -7.51
CA LEU A 113 18.38 -3.93 -7.33
C LEU A 113 19.11 -4.20 -8.63
N GLU A 114 18.36 -4.46 -9.73
CA GLU A 114 18.89 -4.81 -11.04
C GLU A 114 19.24 -3.58 -11.91
N HIS A 115 18.98 -2.37 -11.42
CA HIS A 115 19.14 -1.11 -12.18
C HIS A 115 18.46 -1.17 -13.56
N LEU A 116 17.30 -1.81 -13.66
CA LEU A 116 16.61 -2.07 -14.94
C LEU A 116 16.38 -0.81 -15.79
N PRO A 117 16.00 0.36 -15.23
CA PRO A 117 15.83 1.58 -16.03
C PRO A 117 17.12 2.03 -16.71
N TYR A 118 18.23 1.94 -16.00
CA TYR A 118 19.54 2.30 -16.54
C TYR A 118 19.90 1.41 -17.73
N TYR A 119 19.84 0.10 -17.58
CA TYR A 119 20.22 -0.84 -18.65
C TYR A 119 19.26 -0.79 -19.83
N ASP A 120 17.95 -0.66 -19.60
CA ASP A 120 16.95 -0.46 -20.64
C ASP A 120 17.24 0.82 -21.46
N HIS A 121 17.47 1.94 -20.76
CA HIS A 121 17.82 3.21 -21.41
C HIS A 121 19.14 3.11 -22.18
N TYR A 122 20.16 2.51 -21.60
CA TYR A 122 21.47 2.34 -22.23
C TYR A 122 21.37 1.64 -23.59
N VAL A 123 20.63 0.54 -23.66
CA VAL A 123 20.41 -0.18 -24.92
C VAL A 123 19.55 0.63 -25.90
N LYS A 124 18.43 1.18 -25.45
CA LYS A 124 17.47 1.91 -26.30
C LYS A 124 18.00 3.25 -26.82
N SER A 125 18.90 3.90 -26.10
CA SER A 125 19.57 5.13 -26.55
C SER A 125 20.56 4.89 -27.71
N GLY A 126 20.89 3.63 -27.98
CA GLY A 126 21.89 3.25 -28.98
C GLY A 126 23.34 3.24 -28.45
N ALA A 127 23.58 3.56 -27.19
CA ALA A 127 24.92 3.56 -26.61
C ALA A 127 25.58 2.18 -26.71
N TYR A 128 24.79 1.12 -26.50
CA TYR A 128 25.24 -0.26 -26.61
C TYR A 128 25.75 -0.68 -28.01
N ILE A 129 25.32 0.03 -29.09
CA ILE A 129 25.78 -0.27 -30.46
C ILE A 129 27.31 -0.11 -30.62
N ASN A 130 27.88 0.80 -29.84
CA ASN A 130 29.32 1.15 -29.92
C ASN A 130 30.16 0.47 -28.85
N ASP A 131 29.58 -0.43 -28.07
CA ASP A 131 30.34 -1.18 -27.08
C ASP A 131 31.38 -2.15 -27.76
N SER A 132 32.51 -2.30 -27.12
CA SER A 132 33.55 -3.22 -27.55
C SER A 132 33.31 -4.67 -27.11
N THR A 133 32.36 -4.89 -26.19
CA THR A 133 32.01 -6.19 -25.60
C THR A 133 30.52 -6.42 -25.65
N PHE A 134 30.10 -7.67 -25.51
CA PHE A 134 28.67 -8.05 -25.45
C PHE A 134 28.00 -7.76 -24.11
N THR A 135 28.74 -7.25 -23.13
CA THR A 135 28.27 -6.95 -21.75
C THR A 135 28.69 -5.55 -21.36
N HIS A 136 27.87 -4.93 -20.48
CA HIS A 136 28.10 -3.61 -19.94
C HIS A 136 27.96 -3.67 -18.40
N PHE A 137 29.00 -3.22 -17.63
CA PHE A 137 29.10 -3.38 -16.18
C PHE A 137 29.17 -2.04 -15.42
N GLU A 138 28.58 -0.98 -15.93
CA GLU A 138 28.62 0.35 -15.30
C GLU A 138 27.89 0.37 -13.95
N ARG A 139 26.82 -0.38 -13.82
CA ARG A 139 26.08 -0.56 -12.56
C ARG A 139 26.29 -1.98 -12.04
N HIS A 140 26.69 -2.10 -10.76
CA HIS A 140 26.83 -3.39 -10.11
C HIS A 140 25.52 -3.77 -9.42
N PHE A 141 25.08 -4.98 -9.59
CA PHE A 141 23.93 -5.56 -8.91
C PHE A 141 24.26 -6.93 -8.32
N HIS A 142 23.43 -7.39 -7.40
CA HIS A 142 23.73 -8.55 -6.57
C HIS A 142 22.59 -9.57 -6.62
N GLU A 143 22.94 -10.85 -6.41
CA GLU A 143 21.95 -11.91 -6.25
C GLU A 143 21.23 -11.78 -4.90
N LEU A 144 19.94 -12.13 -4.88
CA LEU A 144 19.16 -12.20 -3.62
C LEU A 144 19.60 -13.36 -2.72
N HIS A 145 20.20 -14.39 -3.30
CA HIS A 145 20.66 -15.57 -2.57
C HIS A 145 21.65 -15.19 -1.46
N GLY A 146 21.33 -15.56 -0.21
CA GLY A 146 22.14 -15.23 0.96
C GLY A 146 21.94 -13.82 1.53
N MET A 147 21.16 -12.94 0.86
CA MET A 147 20.83 -11.65 1.45
C MET A 147 19.87 -11.81 2.61
N LYS A 148 19.96 -10.89 3.61
CA LYS A 148 19.03 -10.79 4.71
C LYS A 148 17.89 -9.84 4.39
N TRP A 149 16.66 -10.35 4.44
CA TRP A 149 15.45 -9.58 4.25
C TRP A 149 14.77 -9.30 5.60
N GLY A 150 14.74 -8.03 6.01
CA GLY A 150 14.06 -7.54 7.20
C GLY A 150 12.63 -7.12 6.88
N ILE A 151 11.67 -7.70 7.60
CA ILE A 151 10.24 -7.41 7.46
C ILE A 151 9.76 -6.60 8.67
N ILE A 152 9.28 -5.38 8.44
CA ILE A 152 8.62 -4.58 9.49
C ILE A 152 7.11 -4.86 9.41
N GLY A 153 6.60 -5.65 10.38
CA GLY A 153 5.19 -6.05 10.43
C GLY A 153 4.90 -7.39 9.77
N LEU A 154 4.79 -8.45 10.57
CA LEU A 154 4.53 -9.82 10.11
C LEU A 154 3.02 -10.14 10.12
N GLY A 155 2.24 -9.42 9.30
CA GLY A 155 0.86 -9.74 8.97
C GLY A 155 0.76 -10.72 7.79
N ALA A 156 -0.42 -10.86 7.17
CA ALA A 156 -0.62 -11.72 6.00
C ALA A 156 0.34 -11.37 4.84
N ILE A 157 0.50 -10.07 4.55
CA ILE A 157 1.38 -9.59 3.48
C ILE A 157 2.84 -9.86 3.84
N GLY A 158 3.31 -9.41 5.02
CA GLY A 158 4.70 -9.58 5.42
C GLY A 158 5.11 -11.05 5.50
N SER A 159 4.23 -11.93 6.00
CA SER A 159 4.48 -13.38 6.01
C SER A 159 4.64 -13.94 4.58
N ARG A 160 3.78 -13.50 3.65
CA ARG A 160 3.84 -13.96 2.26
C ARG A 160 5.06 -13.42 1.53
N VAL A 161 5.46 -12.16 1.79
CA VAL A 161 6.74 -11.60 1.29
C VAL A 161 7.92 -12.44 1.77
N GLY A 162 7.94 -12.80 3.07
CA GLY A 162 9.00 -13.65 3.63
C GLY A 162 9.05 -15.04 3.00
N GLU A 163 7.92 -15.66 2.69
CA GLU A 163 7.86 -16.95 1.97
C GLU A 163 8.49 -16.83 0.57
N VAL A 164 8.14 -15.80 -0.19
CA VAL A 164 8.67 -15.59 -1.54
C VAL A 164 10.15 -15.21 -1.49
N ALA A 165 10.58 -14.38 -0.54
CA ALA A 165 11.99 -14.04 -0.34
C ALA A 165 12.86 -15.29 -0.10
N ARG A 166 12.36 -16.25 0.69
CA ARG A 166 13.02 -17.54 0.89
C ARG A 166 13.13 -18.38 -0.39
N CYS A 167 12.17 -18.27 -1.30
CA CYS A 167 12.28 -18.97 -2.60
C CYS A 167 13.44 -18.44 -3.45
N PHE A 168 13.82 -17.16 -3.25
CA PHE A 168 15.03 -16.57 -3.84
C PHE A 168 16.32 -16.84 -3.03
N GLY A 169 16.23 -17.60 -1.93
CA GLY A 169 17.37 -17.93 -1.10
C GLY A 169 17.74 -16.89 -0.05
N CYS A 170 16.84 -15.91 0.23
CA CYS A 170 17.07 -14.93 1.30
C CYS A 170 16.95 -15.56 2.70
N GLU A 171 17.76 -15.04 3.64
CA GLU A 171 17.54 -15.21 5.08
C GLU A 171 16.50 -14.19 5.54
N VAL A 172 15.35 -14.65 6.05
CA VAL A 172 14.25 -13.76 6.45
C VAL A 172 14.22 -13.56 7.95
N GLN A 173 14.21 -12.29 8.36
CA GLN A 173 14.00 -11.85 9.73
C GLN A 173 12.87 -10.81 9.80
N TYR A 174 12.24 -10.65 10.96
CA TYR A 174 11.15 -9.69 11.10
C TYR A 174 11.16 -8.99 12.47
N TYR A 175 10.57 -7.80 12.47
CA TYR A 175 10.21 -7.04 13.66
C TYR A 175 8.69 -7.00 13.80
N SER A 176 8.18 -7.50 14.95
CA SER A 176 6.75 -7.50 15.26
C SER A 176 6.32 -6.17 15.87
N THR A 177 5.71 -5.27 15.08
CA THR A 177 5.27 -3.95 15.58
C THR A 177 4.16 -4.02 16.63
N SER A 178 3.41 -5.12 16.69
CA SER A 178 2.33 -5.34 17.65
C SER A 178 2.71 -6.25 18.82
N GLY A 179 3.79 -7.01 18.70
CA GLY A 179 4.16 -8.09 19.61
C GLY A 179 3.16 -9.26 19.64
N ARG A 180 2.27 -9.36 18.65
CA ARG A 180 1.21 -10.40 18.60
C ARG A 180 1.44 -11.43 17.51
N ASN A 181 2.10 -11.04 16.42
CA ASN A 181 2.33 -11.93 15.29
C ASN A 181 3.71 -12.57 15.45
N HIS A 182 3.72 -13.89 15.56
CA HIS A 182 4.93 -14.70 15.67
C HIS A 182 4.98 -15.72 14.55
N SER A 183 6.16 -16.12 14.13
CA SER A 183 6.37 -17.13 13.12
C SER A 183 7.48 -18.08 13.54
N ALA A 184 7.24 -19.38 13.44
CA ALA A 184 8.28 -20.39 13.57
C ALA A 184 9.16 -20.52 12.31
N ARG A 185 8.78 -19.84 11.23
CA ARG A 185 9.47 -19.94 9.92
C ARG A 185 10.55 -18.89 9.73
N PHE A 186 10.46 -17.77 10.44
CA PHE A 186 11.35 -16.60 10.29
C PHE A 186 11.90 -16.20 11.66
N SER A 187 13.07 -15.59 11.69
CA SER A 187 13.72 -15.12 12.92
C SER A 187 13.10 -13.81 13.38
N GLU A 188 12.53 -13.78 14.59
CA GLU A 188 12.12 -12.53 15.24
C GLU A 188 13.33 -11.83 15.82
N VAL A 189 13.47 -10.54 15.54
CA VAL A 189 14.56 -9.70 16.06
C VAL A 189 14.00 -8.36 16.54
N ASP A 190 14.74 -7.66 17.39
CA ASP A 190 14.42 -6.28 17.74
C ASP A 190 14.63 -5.34 16.54
N PHE A 191 14.09 -4.12 16.65
CA PHE A 191 14.10 -3.16 15.56
C PHE A 191 15.51 -2.75 15.13
N ASP A 192 16.39 -2.48 16.08
CA ASP A 192 17.76 -2.05 15.81
C ASP A 192 18.58 -3.16 15.13
N THR A 193 18.43 -4.39 15.59
CA THR A 193 19.05 -5.56 14.97
C THR A 193 18.54 -5.74 13.53
N LEU A 194 17.23 -5.59 13.30
CA LEU A 194 16.67 -5.67 11.94
C LEU A 194 17.29 -4.62 11.02
N LEU A 195 17.37 -3.36 11.46
CA LEU A 195 17.97 -2.29 10.69
C LEU A 195 19.44 -2.55 10.35
N ALA A 196 20.24 -2.89 11.37
CA ALA A 196 21.68 -3.03 11.23
C ALA A 196 22.13 -4.24 10.39
N THR A 197 21.29 -5.28 10.30
CA THR A 197 21.70 -6.55 9.69
C THR A 197 21.04 -6.87 8.35
N SER A 198 19.95 -6.18 7.99
CA SER A 198 19.23 -6.46 6.74
C SER A 198 19.89 -5.79 5.53
N ASP A 199 19.86 -6.49 4.39
CA ASP A 199 20.23 -5.94 3.07
C ASP A 199 19.01 -5.34 2.36
N ILE A 200 17.82 -5.86 2.66
CA ILE A 200 16.53 -5.39 2.16
C ILE A 200 15.62 -5.20 3.37
N ILE A 201 14.93 -4.06 3.46
CA ILE A 201 13.93 -3.81 4.49
C ILE A 201 12.62 -3.43 3.82
N SER A 202 11.54 -4.16 4.15
CA SER A 202 10.20 -3.87 3.64
C SER A 202 9.18 -3.68 4.75
N VAL A 203 8.31 -2.66 4.58
CA VAL A 203 7.28 -2.28 5.56
C VAL A 203 5.92 -2.81 5.13
N HIS A 204 5.32 -3.62 6.02
CA HIS A 204 3.98 -4.20 5.87
C HIS A 204 3.13 -4.02 7.13
N ALA A 205 3.52 -3.05 7.98
CA ALA A 205 2.83 -2.73 9.21
C ALA A 205 1.64 -1.77 8.98
N PRO A 206 0.58 -1.82 9.81
CA PRO A 206 -0.45 -0.81 9.81
C PRO A 206 0.06 0.48 10.44
N LEU A 207 -0.55 1.62 10.06
CA LEU A 207 -0.29 2.91 10.72
C LEU A 207 -1.01 2.97 12.07
N ASN A 208 -0.25 3.26 13.12
CA ASN A 208 -0.74 3.55 14.46
C ASN A 208 0.33 4.37 15.22
N GLU A 209 0.07 4.73 16.47
CA GLU A 209 0.98 5.54 17.30
C GLU A 209 2.40 4.97 17.43
N LYS A 210 2.56 3.64 17.35
CA LYS A 210 3.87 2.98 17.44
C LYS A 210 4.64 2.93 16.13
N THR A 211 3.93 3.06 15.02
CA THR A 211 4.52 2.92 13.68
C THR A 211 4.63 4.25 12.95
N LYS A 212 3.91 5.30 13.39
CA LYS A 212 4.03 6.64 12.82
C LYS A 212 5.44 7.19 13.04
N GLY A 213 6.10 7.60 11.95
CA GLY A 213 7.47 8.12 11.98
C GLY A 213 8.52 7.09 12.45
N LEU A 214 8.22 5.80 12.39
CA LEU A 214 9.13 4.73 12.81
C LEU A 214 10.42 4.75 11.99
N MET A 215 10.31 4.99 10.68
CA MET A 215 11.44 5.15 9.77
C MET A 215 11.80 6.64 9.66
N ASN A 216 12.61 7.08 10.60
CA ASN A 216 13.17 8.43 10.73
C ASN A 216 14.68 8.43 10.45
N ARG A 217 15.33 9.59 10.57
CA ARG A 217 16.76 9.76 10.32
C ARG A 217 17.64 8.80 11.13
N GLU A 218 17.30 8.58 12.40
CA GLU A 218 18.05 7.65 13.26
C GLU A 218 17.92 6.21 12.74
N ALA A 219 16.72 5.81 12.33
CA ALA A 219 16.47 4.49 11.76
C ALA A 219 17.25 4.28 10.46
N PHE A 220 17.23 5.23 9.53
CA PHE A 220 17.99 5.13 8.27
C PHE A 220 19.50 5.05 8.51
N ARG A 221 20.04 5.82 9.44
CA ARG A 221 21.48 5.76 9.80
C ARG A 221 21.93 4.45 10.42
N LYS A 222 21.00 3.67 11.01
CA LYS A 222 21.30 2.32 11.51
C LYS A 222 21.30 1.26 10.43
N MET A 223 20.75 1.56 9.24
CA MET A 223 20.72 0.63 8.12
C MET A 223 22.11 0.50 7.48
N LYS A 224 22.29 -0.57 6.71
CA LYS A 224 23.52 -0.71 5.92
C LYS A 224 23.51 0.31 4.77
N PRO A 225 24.64 0.97 4.43
CA PRO A 225 24.71 1.87 3.26
C PRO A 225 24.39 1.18 1.93
N SER A 226 24.50 -0.16 1.86
CA SER A 226 24.11 -0.95 0.70
C SER A 226 22.65 -1.39 0.69
N SER A 227 21.89 -1.10 1.73
CA SER A 227 20.53 -1.63 1.86
C SER A 227 19.52 -0.92 0.96
N ILE A 228 18.47 -1.68 0.59
CA ILE A 228 17.30 -1.18 -0.14
C ILE A 228 16.11 -1.14 0.81
N PHE A 229 15.43 0.00 0.85
CA PHE A 229 14.23 0.22 1.67
C PHE A 229 12.96 0.23 0.81
N ILE A 230 11.90 -0.48 1.21
CA ILE A 230 10.61 -0.53 0.49
C ILE A 230 9.46 -0.27 1.46
N ASN A 231 8.58 0.68 1.13
CA ASN A 231 7.35 0.91 1.87
C ASN A 231 6.11 0.75 0.98
N VAL A 232 5.37 -0.32 1.21
CA VAL A 232 4.05 -0.60 0.62
C VAL A 232 2.95 -0.67 1.69
N GLY A 233 3.26 -0.20 2.91
CA GLY A 233 2.34 -0.19 4.04
C GLY A 233 1.52 1.10 4.11
N ARG A 234 2.07 2.12 4.76
CA ARG A 234 1.45 3.45 4.91
C ARG A 234 2.53 4.54 4.91
N GLY A 235 2.26 5.64 4.20
CA GLY A 235 3.19 6.77 4.06
C GLY A 235 3.70 7.33 5.38
N PRO A 236 2.83 7.69 6.34
CA PRO A 236 3.27 8.29 7.62
C PRO A 236 4.14 7.40 8.52
N ILE A 237 4.43 6.15 8.14
CA ILE A 237 5.44 5.31 8.81
C ILE A 237 6.85 5.84 8.54
N VAL A 238 7.03 6.53 7.44
CA VAL A 238 8.29 7.14 6.99
C VAL A 238 8.25 8.65 7.21
N VAL A 239 9.31 9.22 7.75
CA VAL A 239 9.56 10.66 7.70
C VAL A 239 10.21 10.97 6.36
N GLU A 240 9.44 11.54 5.43
CA GLU A 240 9.86 11.67 4.02
C GLU A 240 11.10 12.58 3.83
N SER A 241 11.23 13.62 4.66
CA SER A 241 12.45 14.48 4.65
C SER A 241 13.70 13.70 5.08
N ASP A 242 13.55 12.80 6.03
CA ASP A 242 14.67 11.99 6.53
C ASP A 242 15.07 10.92 5.52
N LEU A 243 14.10 10.36 4.79
CA LEU A 243 14.36 9.43 3.68
C LEU A 243 15.11 10.13 2.53
N ARG A 244 14.67 11.34 2.14
CA ARG A 244 15.39 12.16 1.16
C ARG A 244 16.85 12.36 1.58
N ASP A 245 17.07 12.75 2.83
CA ASP A 245 18.42 13.00 3.34
C ASP A 245 19.24 11.70 3.33
N ALA A 246 18.67 10.57 3.76
CA ALA A 246 19.34 9.27 3.76
C ALA A 246 19.78 8.83 2.35
N LEU A 247 18.94 9.05 1.34
CA LEU A 247 19.28 8.76 -0.06
C LEU A 247 20.37 9.70 -0.59
N ASN A 248 20.30 10.99 -0.25
CA ASN A 248 21.22 12.01 -0.71
C ASN A 248 22.59 11.96 0.00
N GLU A 249 22.62 11.54 1.27
CA GLU A 249 23.82 11.37 2.09
C GLU A 249 24.46 9.97 1.89
N GLY A 250 23.71 9.01 1.36
CA GLY A 250 24.18 7.64 1.12
C GLY A 250 24.09 6.74 2.37
N ASP A 251 23.22 7.07 3.33
CA ASP A 251 22.93 6.23 4.49
C ASP A 251 22.28 4.90 4.06
N ILE A 252 21.56 4.90 2.90
CA ILE A 252 21.03 3.73 2.23
C ILE A 252 21.28 3.79 0.72
N SER A 253 21.26 2.64 0.06
CA SER A 253 21.55 2.53 -1.38
C SER A 253 20.39 3.00 -2.25
N ALA A 254 19.16 2.58 -1.93
CA ALA A 254 17.98 2.91 -2.72
C ALA A 254 16.70 2.80 -1.87
N ALA A 255 15.60 3.40 -2.37
CA ALA A 255 14.28 3.26 -1.75
C ALA A 255 13.15 3.17 -2.78
N GLY A 256 12.11 2.37 -2.45
CA GLY A 256 10.87 2.26 -3.19
C GLY A 256 9.66 2.57 -2.30
N LEU A 257 8.80 3.49 -2.73
CA LEU A 257 7.56 3.84 -2.03
C LEU A 257 6.34 3.65 -2.94
N ASP A 258 5.33 2.95 -2.44
CA ASP A 258 4.01 2.92 -3.07
C ASP A 258 3.03 3.88 -2.36
N VAL A 259 3.41 4.39 -1.19
CA VAL A 259 2.57 5.20 -0.31
C VAL A 259 3.31 6.43 0.19
N LEU A 260 2.58 7.53 0.36
CA LEU A 260 3.10 8.83 0.83
C LEU A 260 2.37 9.30 2.09
N ASP A 261 2.98 10.25 2.80
CA ASP A 261 2.34 10.91 3.94
C ASP A 261 1.06 11.64 3.52
N THR A 262 1.11 12.34 2.40
CA THR A 262 -0.05 12.98 1.76
C THR A 262 -0.25 12.42 0.35
N GLU A 263 -1.43 11.93 0.06
CA GLU A 263 -1.83 11.38 -1.23
C GLU A 263 -3.08 12.10 -1.78
N PRO A 264 -3.03 12.63 -3.02
CA PRO A 264 -1.90 12.71 -3.95
C PRO A 264 -0.71 13.51 -3.42
N MET A 265 0.50 13.26 -4.00
CA MET A 265 1.75 13.92 -3.60
C MET A 265 1.60 15.46 -3.58
N ALA A 266 1.97 16.09 -2.48
CA ALA A 266 2.00 17.55 -2.37
C ALA A 266 3.10 18.17 -3.27
N ALA A 267 2.85 19.38 -3.76
CA ALA A 267 3.78 20.06 -4.67
C ALA A 267 5.15 20.36 -4.02
N ASP A 268 5.18 20.51 -2.71
CA ASP A 268 6.36 20.79 -1.88
C ASP A 268 6.89 19.54 -1.15
N ASN A 269 6.48 18.35 -1.58
CA ASN A 269 6.93 17.09 -0.97
C ASN A 269 8.46 16.97 -1.04
N PRO A 270 9.15 16.71 0.09
CA PRO A 270 10.60 16.69 0.16
C PRO A 270 11.26 15.62 -0.72
N LEU A 271 10.57 14.54 -1.04
CA LEU A 271 11.10 13.46 -1.89
C LEU A 271 11.39 13.91 -3.33
N ARG A 272 10.82 15.03 -3.77
CA ARG A 272 11.16 15.66 -5.06
C ARG A 272 12.59 16.21 -5.14
N GLU A 273 13.26 16.32 -3.99
CA GLU A 273 14.64 16.79 -3.87
C GLU A 273 15.67 15.63 -3.80
N VAL A 274 15.24 14.39 -4.04
CA VAL A 274 16.16 13.26 -4.21
C VAL A 274 17.01 13.50 -5.46
N ARG A 275 18.34 13.56 -5.27
CA ARG A 275 19.29 14.01 -6.31
C ARG A 275 19.49 12.95 -7.41
N ASP A 276 19.50 11.70 -7.03
CA ASP A 276 19.72 10.58 -7.95
C ASP A 276 18.40 9.82 -8.15
N PRO A 277 17.70 10.04 -9.27
CA PRO A 277 16.42 9.41 -9.52
C PRO A 277 16.52 7.89 -9.73
N GLU A 278 17.71 7.34 -10.04
CA GLU A 278 17.89 5.90 -10.19
C GLU A 278 17.84 5.16 -8.84
N LYS A 279 18.07 5.87 -7.72
CA LYS A 279 18.01 5.33 -6.37
C LYS A 279 16.62 5.37 -5.75
N PHE A 280 15.64 5.98 -6.43
CA PHE A 280 14.34 6.21 -5.87
C PHE A 280 13.21 5.85 -6.83
N LEU A 281 12.38 4.89 -6.44
CA LEU A 281 11.15 4.52 -7.14
C LEU A 281 9.94 4.92 -6.32
N ILE A 282 8.97 5.57 -6.97
CA ILE A 282 7.70 5.90 -6.36
C ILE A 282 6.55 5.49 -7.29
N THR A 283 5.51 4.88 -6.72
CA THR A 283 4.28 4.49 -7.42
C THR A 283 3.05 5.06 -6.69
N PRO A 284 1.95 5.38 -7.39
CA PRO A 284 0.85 6.15 -6.83
C PRO A 284 -0.18 5.25 -6.11
N HIS A 285 0.25 4.52 -5.07
CA HIS A 285 -0.56 3.65 -4.21
C HIS A 285 -1.32 2.58 -5.00
N ILE A 286 -0.60 1.85 -5.84
CA ILE A 286 -1.15 0.82 -6.74
C ILE A 286 -0.75 -0.62 -6.39
N ALA A 287 0.01 -0.84 -5.34
CA ALA A 287 0.45 -2.19 -4.95
C ALA A 287 -0.73 -3.17 -4.78
N TRP A 288 -1.90 -2.68 -4.38
CA TRP A 288 -3.12 -3.46 -4.20
C TRP A 288 -3.93 -3.67 -5.49
N ALA A 289 -3.68 -2.92 -6.57
CA ALA A 289 -4.63 -2.59 -7.62
C ALA A 289 -4.60 -3.52 -8.86
N THR A 290 -4.08 -4.75 -8.75
CA THR A 290 -4.17 -5.72 -9.85
C THR A 290 -5.65 -5.99 -10.21
N VAL A 291 -5.92 -6.32 -11.47
CA VAL A 291 -7.28 -6.62 -11.95
C VAL A 291 -7.94 -7.71 -11.11
N GLU A 292 -7.19 -8.77 -10.80
CA GLU A 292 -7.67 -9.91 -10.00
C GLU A 292 -7.99 -9.49 -8.55
N ALA A 293 -7.17 -8.64 -7.94
CA ALA A 293 -7.42 -8.14 -6.60
C ALA A 293 -8.67 -7.26 -6.55
N ARG A 294 -8.84 -6.34 -7.53
CA ARG A 294 -10.02 -5.48 -7.63
C ARG A 294 -11.31 -6.28 -7.89
N ARG A 295 -11.27 -7.30 -8.75
CA ARG A 295 -12.40 -8.21 -8.98
C ARG A 295 -12.75 -9.00 -7.72
N ARG A 296 -11.74 -9.52 -7.02
CA ARG A 296 -11.94 -10.22 -5.73
C ARG A 296 -12.53 -9.30 -4.68
N LEU A 297 -12.04 -8.07 -4.58
CA LEU A 297 -12.56 -7.04 -3.69
C LEU A 297 -14.05 -6.81 -3.93
N MET A 298 -14.45 -6.54 -5.17
CA MET A 298 -15.84 -6.22 -5.48
C MET A 298 -16.76 -7.44 -5.31
N LYS A 299 -16.29 -8.64 -5.58
CA LYS A 299 -17.05 -9.87 -5.31
C LYS A 299 -17.31 -10.06 -3.80
N ILE A 300 -16.33 -9.71 -2.95
CA ILE A 300 -16.51 -9.77 -1.49
C ILE A 300 -17.49 -8.70 -1.03
N ILE A 301 -17.37 -7.47 -1.53
CA ILE A 301 -18.32 -6.38 -1.20
C ILE A 301 -19.74 -6.75 -1.65
N GLU A 302 -19.91 -7.31 -2.84
CA GLU A 302 -21.21 -7.79 -3.34
C GLU A 302 -21.81 -8.83 -2.39
N GLY A 303 -21.02 -9.79 -1.93
CA GLY A 303 -21.46 -10.76 -0.91
C GLY A 303 -21.82 -10.13 0.42
N GLN A 304 -21.07 -9.10 0.88
CA GLN A 304 -21.38 -8.36 2.11
C GLN A 304 -22.72 -7.61 2.01
N VAL A 305 -23.01 -7.03 0.83
CA VAL A 305 -24.29 -6.38 0.54
C VAL A 305 -25.43 -7.40 0.50
N GLU A 306 -25.23 -8.56 -0.12
CA GLU A 306 -26.20 -9.65 -0.18
C GLU A 306 -26.58 -10.14 1.22
N GLU A 307 -25.59 -10.49 2.05
CA GLU A 307 -25.82 -10.91 3.45
C GLU A 307 -26.59 -9.86 4.25
N PHE A 308 -26.25 -8.59 4.03
CA PHE A 308 -26.93 -7.48 4.71
C PHE A 308 -28.38 -7.34 4.26
N VAL A 309 -28.66 -7.37 2.95
CA VAL A 309 -30.02 -7.28 2.39
C VAL A 309 -30.89 -8.45 2.86
N ASP A 310 -30.33 -9.66 2.87
CA ASP A 310 -31.05 -10.86 3.29
C ASP A 310 -31.38 -10.86 4.79
N SER A 311 -30.63 -10.13 5.62
CA SER A 311 -30.94 -9.97 7.06
C SER A 311 -32.22 -9.16 7.34
N PHE A 312 -32.79 -8.48 6.32
CA PHE A 312 -34.04 -7.72 6.41
C PHE A 312 -35.24 -8.44 5.75
N ARG A 313 -34.99 -9.63 5.15
CA ARG A 313 -36.05 -10.49 4.59
C ARG A 313 -36.49 -11.54 5.60
#